data_b48358d2276dc6b5050d696989502bdb
#
_entry.id   b48358d2276dc6b5050d696989502bdb
#
_cell.length_a   1.000
_cell.length_b   1.000
_cell.length_c   1.000
_cell.angle_alpha   90.00
_cell.angle_beta   90.00
_cell.angle_gamma   90.00
#
_symmetry.space_group_name_H-M   'P 1'
#
loop_
_entity.id
_entity.type
_entity.pdbx_description
1 polymer ?
#
loop_
_entity_poly.entity_id
_entity_poly.type
_entity_poly.pdbx_seq_one_letter_code
_entity_poly.pdbx_strand_id
1 'polypeptide(L)'
;LMLAEKLYNNGESYAEAWNFGPDYSDSKTVEWIASYLCDNTSGTRWKLDSELQPHEAEVLMLDSAKAKNKLGWEPKWNIEKALNKTLEWHHAWKDSAQMRSVSLQQIKDYESAIKS
;
A
#
# COMPACT_ATOMS: atom_id res chain seq x y z
N LEU A 1 1.92 5.18 -10.85
CA LEU A 1 1.91 5.23 -12.33
C LEU A 1 1.26 6.52 -12.84
N MET A 2 0.04 6.89 -12.42
CA MET A 2 -0.64 8.14 -12.85
C MET A 2 0.25 9.38 -12.69
N LEU A 3 0.90 9.56 -11.53
CA LEU A 3 1.83 10.68 -11.34
C LEU A 3 3.03 10.61 -12.29
N ALA A 4 3.59 9.42 -12.51
CA ALA A 4 4.71 9.25 -13.45
C ALA A 4 4.32 9.63 -14.87
N GLU A 5 3.13 9.25 -15.32
CA GLU A 5 2.59 9.65 -16.63
C GLU A 5 2.40 11.18 -16.73
N LYS A 6 1.85 11.80 -15.68
CA LYS A 6 1.68 13.26 -15.63
C LYS A 6 3.03 14.01 -15.64
N LEU A 7 4.01 13.52 -14.88
CA LEU A 7 5.38 14.07 -14.88
C LEU A 7 6.05 13.94 -16.25
N TYR A 8 5.86 12.84 -16.94
CA TYR A 8 6.39 12.64 -18.28
C TYR A 8 5.78 13.62 -19.29
N ASN A 9 4.47 13.83 -19.22
CA ASN A 9 3.74 14.67 -20.18
C ASN A 9 3.82 16.17 -19.86
N ASN A 10 3.87 16.55 -18.56
CA ASN A 10 3.87 17.94 -18.11
C ASN A 10 4.61 18.08 -16.75
N GLY A 11 5.92 17.83 -16.76
CA GLY A 11 6.74 17.77 -15.56
C GLY A 11 6.66 19.01 -14.68
N GLU A 12 6.68 20.20 -15.28
CA GLU A 12 6.68 21.48 -14.53
C GLU A 12 5.45 21.61 -13.61
N SER A 13 4.28 21.17 -14.08
CA SER A 13 3.02 21.28 -13.31
C SER A 13 2.88 20.23 -12.22
N TYR A 14 3.64 19.15 -12.25
CA TYR A 14 3.53 18.01 -11.33
C TYR A 14 4.79 17.72 -10.52
N ALA A 15 5.90 18.47 -10.74
CA ALA A 15 7.15 18.33 -10.00
C ALA A 15 7.05 18.94 -8.59
N GLU A 16 6.19 18.40 -7.77
CA GLU A 16 5.93 18.83 -6.40
C GLU A 16 5.73 17.61 -5.47
N ALA A 17 5.67 17.84 -4.15
CA ALA A 17 5.45 16.75 -3.18
C ALA A 17 4.02 16.22 -3.28
N TRP A 18 3.88 14.89 -3.22
CA TRP A 18 2.61 14.18 -3.28
C TRP A 18 2.53 13.13 -2.18
N ASN A 19 1.39 13.04 -1.51
CA ASN A 19 1.09 11.98 -0.58
C ASN A 19 0.05 11.04 -1.18
N PHE A 20 0.27 9.74 -0.99
CA PHE A 20 -0.65 8.67 -1.34
C PHE A 20 -0.84 7.79 -0.10
N GLY A 21 -2.04 7.67 0.37
CA GLY A 21 -2.36 6.90 1.56
C GLY A 21 -3.79 6.35 1.51
N PRO A 22 -4.13 5.44 2.42
CA PRO A 22 -5.48 4.89 2.52
C PRO A 22 -6.48 5.96 2.94
N ASP A 23 -7.77 5.65 2.75
CA ASP A 23 -8.84 6.42 3.38
C ASP A 23 -8.82 6.24 4.89
N TYR A 24 -9.35 7.23 5.62
CA TYR A 24 -9.38 7.20 7.09
C TYR A 24 -10.05 5.93 7.64
N SER A 25 -11.15 5.51 7.02
CA SER A 25 -11.89 4.30 7.39
C SER A 25 -11.08 3.01 7.26
N ASP A 26 -10.02 3.04 6.47
CA ASP A 26 -9.16 1.89 6.16
C ASP A 26 -7.85 1.89 6.99
N SER A 27 -7.70 2.88 7.87
CA SER A 27 -6.55 2.98 8.76
C SER A 27 -6.62 1.91 9.87
N LYS A 28 -5.52 1.20 10.09
CA LYS A 28 -5.40 0.15 11.11
C LYS A 28 -4.16 0.40 11.97
N THR A 29 -4.19 -0.12 13.19
CA THR A 29 -3.02 -0.08 14.08
C THR A 29 -1.91 -1.00 13.57
N VAL A 30 -0.67 -0.72 13.96
CA VAL A 30 0.48 -1.61 13.67
C VAL A 30 0.24 -3.01 14.23
N GLU A 31 -0.34 -3.11 15.44
CA GLU A 31 -0.72 -4.38 16.06
C GLU A 31 -1.67 -5.19 15.18
N TRP A 32 -2.72 -4.55 14.64
CA TRP A 32 -3.66 -5.21 13.74
C TRP A 32 -2.95 -5.72 12.47
N ILE A 33 -2.10 -4.90 11.86
CA ILE A 33 -1.34 -5.28 10.65
C ILE A 33 -0.39 -6.44 10.96
N ALA A 34 0.35 -6.38 12.07
CA ALA A 34 1.27 -7.44 12.48
C ALA A 34 0.53 -8.76 12.74
N SER A 35 -0.61 -8.71 13.41
CA SER A 35 -1.48 -9.87 13.65
C SER A 35 -1.97 -10.46 12.33
N TYR A 36 -2.51 -9.62 11.44
CA TYR A 36 -3.00 -10.04 10.14
C TYR A 36 -1.93 -10.73 9.29
N LEU A 37 -0.73 -10.18 9.25
CA LEU A 37 0.39 -10.77 8.51
C LEU A 37 0.83 -12.11 9.13
N CYS A 38 0.89 -12.21 10.45
CA CYS A 38 1.25 -13.45 11.14
C CYS A 38 0.19 -14.54 10.93
N ASP A 39 -1.08 -14.21 11.01
CA ASP A 39 -2.18 -15.15 10.81
C ASP A 39 -2.20 -15.72 9.38
N ASN A 40 -1.73 -14.94 8.42
CA ASN A 40 -1.65 -15.33 7.00
C ASN A 40 -0.26 -15.81 6.55
N THR A 41 0.68 -16.04 7.50
CA THR A 41 2.03 -16.52 7.19
C THR A 41 2.45 -17.58 8.19
N SER A 42 2.57 -18.83 7.75
CA SER A 42 2.93 -19.94 8.62
C SER A 42 4.30 -19.74 9.30
N GLY A 43 4.36 -20.05 10.60
CA GLY A 43 5.61 -20.02 11.36
C GLY A 43 6.08 -18.63 11.78
N THR A 44 5.29 -17.58 11.55
CA THR A 44 5.59 -16.22 11.98
C THR A 44 4.89 -15.91 13.30
N ARG A 45 5.53 -15.06 14.11
CA ARG A 45 4.98 -14.52 15.36
C ARG A 45 5.46 -13.10 15.54
N TRP A 46 4.67 -12.27 16.15
CA TRP A 46 5.09 -10.97 16.63
C TRP A 46 4.95 -10.88 18.15
N LYS A 47 5.67 -9.99 18.76
CA LYS A 47 5.55 -9.65 20.17
C LYS A 47 5.71 -8.15 20.36
N LEU A 48 5.02 -7.61 21.35
CA LEU A 48 5.23 -6.22 21.75
C LEU A 48 6.63 -6.08 22.38
N ASP A 49 7.36 -5.04 21.98
CA ASP A 49 8.58 -4.66 22.65
C ASP A 49 8.23 -4.05 24.02
N SER A 50 8.86 -4.55 25.08
CA SER A 50 8.66 -4.08 26.44
C SER A 50 9.57 -2.91 26.82
N GLU A 51 10.53 -2.53 25.96
CA GLU A 51 11.40 -1.40 26.21
C GLU A 51 10.65 -0.07 26.00
N LEU A 52 11.01 0.95 26.80
CA LEU A 52 10.50 2.32 26.63
C LEU A 52 10.95 2.87 25.28
N GLN A 53 10.03 2.94 24.35
CA GLN A 53 10.26 3.54 23.03
C GLN A 53 10.00 5.06 23.09
N PRO A 54 10.67 5.87 22.26
CA PRO A 54 10.32 7.26 22.09
C PRO A 54 8.84 7.41 21.77
N HIS A 55 8.19 8.40 22.38
CA HIS A 55 6.76 8.65 22.12
C HIS A 55 6.55 9.02 20.64
N GLU A 56 5.94 8.12 19.90
CA GLU A 56 5.46 8.40 18.54
C GLU A 56 4.03 8.94 18.61
N ALA A 57 3.64 9.71 17.59
CA ALA A 57 2.27 10.18 17.47
C ALA A 57 1.30 8.99 17.43
N GLU A 58 0.25 9.02 18.25
CA GLU A 58 -0.74 7.93 18.34
C GLU A 58 -1.39 7.62 17.00
N VAL A 59 -1.51 8.61 16.13
CA VAL A 59 -2.04 8.47 14.76
C VAL A 59 -1.21 9.32 13.82
N LEU A 60 -0.50 8.70 12.89
CA LEU A 60 0.17 9.37 11.80
C LEU A 60 -0.52 8.98 10.48
N MET A 61 -1.24 9.92 9.89
CA MET A 61 -1.95 9.71 8.62
C MET A 61 -1.43 10.65 7.54
N LEU A 62 -1.37 10.14 6.32
CA LEU A 62 -1.07 10.94 5.15
C LEU A 62 -2.35 11.58 4.60
N ASP A 63 -2.33 12.90 4.45
CA ASP A 63 -3.39 13.60 3.72
C ASP A 63 -3.16 13.43 2.20
N SER A 64 -4.04 12.67 1.57
CA SER A 64 -4.03 12.39 0.13
C SER A 64 -4.97 13.32 -0.67
N ALA A 65 -5.54 14.36 -0.06
CA ALA A 65 -6.51 15.26 -0.71
C ALA A 65 -5.97 15.86 -2.01
N LYS A 66 -4.68 16.23 -2.04
CA LYS A 66 -4.03 16.74 -3.24
C LYS A 66 -4.02 15.72 -4.38
N ALA A 67 -3.65 14.47 -4.11
CA ALA A 67 -3.64 13.41 -5.10
C ALA A 67 -5.06 13.13 -5.63
N LYS A 68 -6.06 13.11 -4.74
CA LYS A 68 -7.47 12.95 -5.12
C LYS A 68 -7.94 14.09 -6.02
N ASN A 69 -7.70 15.33 -5.64
CA ASN A 69 -8.24 16.51 -6.33
C ASN A 69 -7.50 16.81 -7.65
N LYS A 70 -6.17 16.70 -7.68
CA LYS A 70 -5.38 17.07 -8.86
C LYS A 70 -5.12 15.92 -9.84
N LEU A 71 -5.01 14.69 -9.35
CA LEU A 71 -4.75 13.52 -10.18
C LEU A 71 -6.00 12.67 -10.44
N GLY A 72 -7.09 12.87 -9.67
CA GLY A 72 -8.21 11.95 -9.67
C GLY A 72 -7.85 10.56 -9.11
N TRP A 73 -6.79 10.51 -8.28
CA TRP A 73 -6.35 9.25 -7.69
C TRP A 73 -7.21 8.89 -6.49
N GLU A 74 -7.59 7.62 -6.42
CA GLU A 74 -8.28 7.04 -5.27
C GLU A 74 -7.71 5.64 -4.99
N PRO A 75 -7.59 5.22 -3.72
CA PRO A 75 -7.28 3.84 -3.40
C PRO A 75 -8.45 2.94 -3.85
N LYS A 76 -8.17 1.92 -4.65
CA LYS A 76 -9.18 0.97 -5.14
C LYS A 76 -9.19 -0.34 -4.37
N TRP A 77 -8.16 -0.62 -3.61
CA TRP A 77 -8.09 -1.75 -2.70
C TRP A 77 -8.13 -1.26 -1.26
N ASN A 78 -8.94 -1.92 -0.44
CA ASN A 78 -8.91 -1.76 1.01
C ASN A 78 -7.63 -2.37 1.59
N ILE A 79 -7.36 -2.12 2.88
CA ILE A 79 -6.14 -2.56 3.55
C ILE A 79 -5.97 -4.09 3.51
N GLU A 80 -7.03 -4.87 3.70
CA GLU A 80 -6.96 -6.34 3.68
C GLU A 80 -6.55 -6.85 2.30
N LYS A 81 -7.18 -6.33 1.24
CA LYS A 81 -6.81 -6.70 -0.13
C LYS A 81 -5.39 -6.30 -0.47
N ALA A 82 -4.95 -5.11 -0.05
CA ALA A 82 -3.58 -4.64 -0.27
C ALA A 82 -2.56 -5.54 0.44
N LEU A 83 -2.82 -5.91 1.71
CA LEU A 83 -1.96 -6.83 2.46
C LEU A 83 -1.93 -8.23 1.83
N ASN A 84 -3.07 -8.76 1.39
CA ASN A 84 -3.11 -10.04 0.70
C ASN A 84 -2.28 -10.02 -0.58
N LYS A 85 -2.38 -8.98 -1.40
CA LYS A 85 -1.56 -8.82 -2.60
C LYS A 85 -0.06 -8.71 -2.28
N THR A 86 0.29 -8.08 -1.17
CA THR A 86 1.67 -8.02 -0.68
C THR A 86 2.17 -9.40 -0.27
N LEU A 87 1.36 -10.18 0.46
CA LEU A 87 1.70 -11.55 0.85
C LEU A 87 1.79 -12.49 -0.36
N GLU A 88 0.85 -12.42 -1.30
CA GLU A 88 0.92 -13.18 -2.57
C GLU A 88 2.23 -12.93 -3.30
N TRP A 89 2.63 -11.66 -3.43
CA TRP A 89 3.88 -11.29 -4.07
C TRP A 89 5.10 -11.84 -3.31
N HIS A 90 5.11 -11.69 -1.97
CA HIS A 90 6.21 -12.18 -1.11
C HIS A 90 6.34 -13.70 -1.19
N HIS A 91 5.25 -14.45 -1.13
CA HIS A 91 5.25 -15.91 -1.26
C HIS A 91 5.77 -16.34 -2.64
N ALA A 92 5.27 -15.72 -3.71
CA ALA A 92 5.75 -15.99 -5.06
C ALA A 92 7.27 -15.73 -5.21
N TRP A 93 7.77 -14.65 -4.60
CA TRP A 93 9.20 -14.35 -4.57
C TRP A 93 10.00 -15.42 -3.81
N LYS A 94 9.51 -15.83 -2.64
CA LYS A 94 10.13 -16.88 -1.83
C LYS A 94 10.18 -18.23 -2.57
N ASP A 95 9.15 -18.52 -3.33
CA ASP A 95 9.03 -19.73 -4.15
C ASP A 95 9.75 -19.63 -5.52
N SER A 96 10.55 -18.57 -5.71
CA SER A 96 11.33 -18.33 -6.94
C SER A 96 10.47 -18.26 -8.22
N ALA A 97 9.25 -17.75 -8.11
CA ALA A 97 8.36 -17.54 -9.25
C ALA A 97 8.90 -16.47 -10.21
N GLN A 98 8.32 -16.42 -11.41
CA GLN A 98 8.61 -15.39 -12.41
C GLN A 98 8.01 -14.03 -11.96
N MET A 99 8.78 -13.25 -11.19
CA MET A 99 8.30 -12.04 -10.50
C MET A 99 7.76 -10.96 -11.45
N ARG A 100 8.29 -10.87 -12.68
CA ARG A 100 7.75 -9.96 -13.68
C ARG A 100 6.30 -10.29 -14.01
N SER A 101 6.00 -11.58 -14.19
CA SER A 101 4.62 -12.04 -14.50
C SER A 101 3.69 -11.78 -13.31
N VAL A 102 4.14 -12.07 -12.09
CA VAL A 102 3.39 -11.81 -10.84
C VAL A 102 3.05 -10.31 -10.73
N SER A 103 4.04 -9.44 -10.88
CA SER A 103 3.86 -7.99 -10.79
C SER A 103 2.93 -7.45 -11.88
N LEU A 104 3.09 -7.91 -13.13
CA LEU A 104 2.21 -7.51 -14.22
C LEU A 104 0.77 -7.97 -14.01
N GLN A 105 0.58 -9.16 -13.41
CA GLN A 105 -0.78 -9.63 -13.10
C GLN A 105 -1.41 -8.76 -12.00
N GLN A 106 -0.67 -8.40 -10.96
CA GLN A 106 -1.19 -7.50 -9.90
C GLN A 106 -1.54 -6.10 -10.43
N ILE A 107 -0.75 -5.58 -11.37
CA ILE A 107 -1.07 -4.31 -12.06
C ILE A 107 -2.40 -4.43 -12.80
N LYS A 108 -2.60 -5.50 -13.58
CA LYS A 108 -3.87 -5.76 -14.31
C LYS A 108 -5.06 -5.90 -13.34
N ASP A 109 -4.87 -6.60 -12.22
CA ASP A 109 -5.91 -6.76 -11.19
C ASP A 109 -6.32 -5.40 -10.62
N TYR A 110 -5.34 -4.52 -10.37
CA TYR A 110 -5.60 -3.16 -9.89
C TYR A 110 -6.30 -2.30 -10.94
N GLU A 111 -5.83 -2.33 -12.19
CA GLU A 111 -6.46 -1.60 -13.30
C GLU A 111 -7.92 -2.04 -13.53
N SER A 112 -8.21 -3.33 -13.35
CA SER A 112 -9.57 -3.84 -13.47
C SER A 112 -10.48 -3.29 -12.36
N ALA A 113 -9.95 -3.08 -11.16
CA ALA A 113 -10.68 -2.47 -10.05
C ALA A 113 -10.94 -0.95 -10.25
N ILE A 114 -10.20 -0.28 -11.14
CA ILE A 114 -10.45 1.13 -11.50
C ILE A 114 -11.68 1.26 -12.42
N LYS A 115 -11.94 0.24 -13.24
CA LYS A 115 -13.00 0.24 -14.26
C LYS A 115 -14.36 -0.24 -13.74
N SER A 116 -14.38 -0.74 -12.51
CA SER A 116 -15.60 -1.20 -11.82
C SER A 116 -16.19 -0.11 -10.96
#